data_a75516452eab547265e4e6e449333b31
#
_entry.id   a75516452eab547265e4e6e449333b31
#
_cell.length_a   1.000
_cell.length_b   1.000
_cell.length_c   1.000
_cell.angle_alpha   90.00
_cell.angle_beta   90.00
_cell.angle_gamma   90.00
#
_symmetry.space_group_name_H-M   'P 1'
#
loop_
_entity.id
_entity.type
_entity.pdbx_description
1 polymer ?
#
loop_
_entity_poly.entity_id
_entity_poly.type
_entity_poly.pdbx_seq_one_letter_code
_entity_poly.pdbx_strand_id
1 'polypeptide(L)'
;MQEIYFYDGISKISVIIAVVMCMKDILKNCNLCPRNCFVDRSLTTGACCMKDKLVIARASLHMWEEPCISGTRGSGAVFFTGCNLRCCFCQNRDIAIGDSGLEITINRLAEIFLELQEKGAANINLVTGTHYIPQIIAALKIAKEKGMNLPAVYNCGGYESVEALKMLEGYIDVYLPDYKYAQSELARKYSHASDYPQTALRAIGEMLRQTGSAQFDENGYIRRGTIVRHLILPGHTKNSKEALTVLHQTYGNKIYISIMNQYTPIFKQKEYTELNRRVTKRE
;
A
#
# COMPACT_ATOMS: atom_id res chain seq x y z
N MET A 1 27.85 37.70 9.62
CA MET A 1 27.60 36.42 10.25
C MET A 1 26.35 36.58 11.12
N GLN A 2 25.20 36.15 10.64
CA GLN A 2 23.97 36.10 11.43
C GLN A 2 23.79 34.65 11.86
N GLU A 3 23.86 34.38 13.17
CA GLU A 3 23.56 33.09 13.77
C GLU A 3 22.06 32.84 13.69
N ILE A 4 21.68 31.76 13.04
CA ILE A 4 20.28 31.26 13.01
C ILE A 4 20.12 30.41 14.27
N TYR A 5 19.44 30.95 15.27
CA TYR A 5 19.01 30.18 16.44
C TYR A 5 17.84 29.28 16.05
N PHE A 6 18.06 27.95 16.05
CA PHE A 6 16.98 26.98 16.02
C PHE A 6 16.27 26.97 17.39
N TYR A 7 14.99 27.24 17.38
CA TYR A 7 14.13 27.14 18.56
C TYR A 7 13.90 25.65 18.91
N ASP A 8 14.68 25.12 19.86
CA ASP A 8 14.45 23.83 20.53
C ASP A 8 13.35 23.99 21.60
N GLY A 9 12.10 24.18 21.19
CA GLY A 9 11.03 24.47 22.13
C GLY A 9 9.65 23.92 21.79
N ILE A 10 9.52 23.17 20.69
CA ILE A 10 8.24 22.52 20.37
C ILE A 10 8.18 21.19 21.11
N SER A 11 7.37 21.14 22.18
CA SER A 11 7.18 19.90 22.94
C SER A 11 6.68 18.77 22.03
N LYS A 12 7.13 17.53 22.26
CA LYS A 12 6.70 16.33 21.49
C LYS A 12 5.17 16.21 21.42
N ILE A 13 4.46 16.68 22.44
CA ILE A 13 3.00 16.77 22.51
C ILE A 13 2.46 17.73 21.44
N SER A 14 3.10 18.87 21.19
CA SER A 14 2.65 19.85 20.18
C SER A 14 2.75 19.30 18.75
N VAL A 15 3.74 18.47 18.45
CA VAL A 15 3.90 17.83 17.13
C VAL A 15 2.82 16.79 16.89
N ILE A 16 2.48 15.98 17.89
CA ILE A 16 1.41 14.98 17.81
C ILE A 16 0.06 15.68 17.61
N ILE A 17 -0.22 16.75 18.36
CA ILE A 17 -1.45 17.55 18.23
C ILE A 17 -1.55 18.17 16.83
N ALA A 18 -0.48 18.74 16.30
CA ALA A 18 -0.47 19.33 14.96
C ALA A 18 -0.73 18.30 13.88
N VAL A 19 -0.15 17.09 14.00
CA VAL A 19 -0.42 15.97 13.07
C VAL A 19 -1.89 15.55 13.16
N VAL A 20 -2.45 15.41 14.34
CA VAL A 20 -3.85 15.01 14.55
C VAL A 20 -4.82 16.08 14.03
N MET A 21 -4.53 17.36 14.19
CA MET A 21 -5.35 18.45 13.63
C MET A 21 -5.31 18.46 12.11
N CYS A 22 -4.13 18.37 11.49
CA CYS A 22 -3.97 18.27 10.04
C CYS A 22 -4.69 17.03 9.47
N MET A 23 -4.67 15.90 10.19
CA MET A 23 -5.40 14.67 9.83
C MET A 23 -6.91 14.89 9.73
N LYS A 24 -7.50 15.58 10.72
CA LYS A 24 -8.95 15.84 10.73
C LYS A 24 -9.38 16.67 9.52
N ASP A 25 -8.60 17.66 9.13
CA ASP A 25 -8.94 18.53 8.00
C ASP A 25 -8.85 17.78 6.66
N ILE A 26 -7.83 16.92 6.46
CA ILE A 26 -7.70 16.06 5.27
C ILE A 26 -8.91 15.11 5.16
N LEU A 27 -9.40 14.55 6.26
CA LEU A 27 -10.51 13.59 6.24
C LEU A 27 -11.88 14.25 6.09
N LYS A 28 -12.02 15.56 6.40
CA LYS A 28 -13.26 16.33 6.14
C LYS A 28 -13.49 16.65 4.66
N ASN A 29 -12.42 16.64 3.85
CA ASN A 29 -12.48 16.86 2.41
C ASN A 29 -11.52 15.88 1.72
N CYS A 30 -11.84 14.58 1.79
CA CYS A 30 -10.92 13.50 1.51
C CYS A 30 -10.45 13.45 0.06
N ASN A 31 -9.14 13.67 -0.14
CA ASN A 31 -8.43 13.56 -1.41
C ASN A 31 -7.15 12.70 -1.32
N LEU A 32 -7.09 11.77 -0.34
CA LEU A 32 -5.93 10.91 -0.09
C LEU A 32 -5.60 9.94 -1.24
N CYS A 33 -6.54 9.72 -2.16
CA CYS A 33 -6.32 8.82 -3.28
C CYS A 33 -6.89 9.41 -4.58
N PRO A 34 -6.55 8.85 -5.76
CA PRO A 34 -6.99 9.37 -7.05
C PRO A 34 -8.51 9.36 -7.28
N ARG A 35 -9.28 8.75 -6.37
CA ARG A 35 -10.76 8.83 -6.43
C ARG A 35 -11.28 10.24 -6.16
N ASN A 36 -10.54 11.07 -5.43
CA ASN A 36 -10.88 12.47 -5.15
C ASN A 36 -12.36 12.65 -4.81
N CYS A 37 -12.84 11.83 -3.85
CA CYS A 37 -14.27 11.82 -3.52
C CYS A 37 -14.73 13.06 -2.73
N PHE A 38 -13.80 13.82 -2.13
CA PHE A 38 -14.04 15.08 -1.42
C PHE A 38 -15.13 15.02 -0.36
N VAL A 39 -15.38 13.84 0.20
CA VAL A 39 -16.38 13.65 1.26
C VAL A 39 -15.78 13.92 2.64
N ASP A 40 -16.64 14.34 3.57
CA ASP A 40 -16.33 14.32 5.00
C ASP A 40 -16.45 12.88 5.51
N ARG A 41 -15.30 12.24 5.74
CA ARG A 41 -15.25 10.85 6.18
C ARG A 41 -15.67 10.65 7.63
N SER A 42 -15.84 11.70 8.43
CA SER A 42 -16.47 11.60 9.74
C SER A 42 -17.98 11.34 9.66
N LEU A 43 -18.61 11.79 8.56
CA LEU A 43 -20.05 11.71 8.33
C LEU A 43 -20.41 10.55 7.40
N THR A 44 -19.67 10.38 6.29
CA THR A 44 -19.98 9.39 5.25
C THR A 44 -18.76 8.60 4.82
N THR A 45 -18.95 7.51 4.07
CA THR A 45 -17.87 6.70 3.52
C THR A 45 -17.32 7.32 2.24
N GLY A 46 -15.99 7.23 2.06
CA GLY A 46 -15.35 7.51 0.78
C GLY A 46 -15.55 6.39 -0.24
N ALA A 47 -14.99 6.57 -1.44
CA ALA A 47 -14.96 5.53 -2.48
C ALA A 47 -14.27 4.22 -2.03
N CYS A 48 -13.47 4.28 -0.97
CA CYS A 48 -12.84 3.13 -0.33
C CYS A 48 -13.79 2.33 0.60
N CYS A 49 -15.05 2.71 0.73
CA CYS A 49 -16.07 2.19 1.65
C CYS A 49 -15.80 2.46 3.14
N MET A 50 -14.86 3.34 3.49
CA MET A 50 -14.46 3.59 4.88
C MET A 50 -14.74 5.02 5.31
N LYS A 51 -15.09 5.18 6.58
CA LYS A 51 -15.13 6.45 7.32
C LYS A 51 -13.74 6.79 7.87
N ASP A 52 -13.64 7.77 8.77
CA ASP A 52 -12.40 8.24 9.40
C ASP A 52 -11.81 7.27 10.43
N LYS A 53 -12.62 6.33 10.94
CA LYS A 53 -12.20 5.35 11.92
C LYS A 53 -11.24 4.32 11.33
N LEU A 54 -10.16 4.07 12.05
CA LEU A 54 -9.16 3.09 11.64
C LEU A 54 -9.69 1.67 11.85
N VAL A 55 -9.80 0.90 10.79
CA VAL A 55 -10.28 -0.48 10.83
C VAL A 55 -9.24 -1.41 10.21
N ILE A 56 -8.88 -2.46 10.93
CA ILE A 56 -8.02 -3.52 10.43
C ILE A 56 -8.78 -4.86 10.40
N ALA A 57 -8.59 -5.63 9.34
CA ALA A 57 -9.18 -6.94 9.19
C ALA A 57 -8.30 -8.05 9.77
N ARG A 58 -6.98 -7.87 9.70
CA ARG A 58 -6.02 -8.90 10.12
C ARG A 58 -4.66 -8.27 10.46
N ALA A 59 -4.00 -8.83 11.48
CA ALA A 59 -2.58 -8.60 11.77
C ALA A 59 -1.91 -9.92 12.14
N SER A 60 -0.94 -10.38 11.34
CA SER A 60 -0.26 -11.67 11.56
C SER A 60 1.04 -11.77 10.76
N LEU A 61 1.90 -12.73 11.11
CA LEU A 61 3.00 -13.13 10.24
C LEU A 61 2.43 -13.73 8.95
N HIS A 62 2.93 -13.27 7.81
CA HIS A 62 2.60 -13.76 6.48
C HIS A 62 3.86 -14.30 5.80
N MET A 63 3.84 -15.60 5.46
CA MET A 63 5.03 -16.30 4.97
C MET A 63 5.17 -16.28 3.44
N TRP A 64 4.21 -15.71 2.73
CA TRP A 64 4.06 -15.86 1.28
C TRP A 64 4.08 -14.53 0.50
N GLU A 65 4.73 -13.50 1.05
CA GLU A 65 5.13 -12.32 0.25
C GLU A 65 6.35 -12.67 -0.60
N GLU A 66 6.86 -11.74 -1.38
CA GLU A 66 8.09 -11.92 -2.13
C GLU A 66 9.22 -12.46 -1.24
N PRO A 67 10.08 -13.35 -1.76
CA PRO A 67 11.12 -14.01 -0.94
C PRO A 67 12.01 -13.04 -0.16
N CYS A 68 12.35 -11.89 -0.74
CA CYS A 68 13.15 -10.86 -0.06
C CYS A 68 12.35 -10.03 0.96
N ILE A 69 11.03 -10.17 1.03
CA ILE A 69 10.14 -9.53 2.03
C ILE A 69 9.90 -10.50 3.19
N SER A 70 9.39 -11.71 2.92
CA SER A 70 9.02 -12.68 3.96
C SER A 70 10.24 -13.48 4.45
N GLY A 71 11.08 -13.93 3.53
CA GLY A 71 12.13 -14.87 3.82
C GLY A 71 11.63 -16.07 4.64
N THR A 72 12.42 -16.49 5.62
CA THR A 72 12.06 -17.57 6.57
C THR A 72 11.37 -17.04 7.84
N ARG A 73 11.40 -15.73 8.09
CA ARG A 73 10.85 -15.09 9.29
C ARG A 73 9.38 -14.71 9.15
N GLY A 74 8.94 -14.49 7.92
CA GLY A 74 7.61 -13.95 7.62
C GLY A 74 7.55 -12.43 7.71
N SER A 75 6.62 -11.86 6.97
CA SER A 75 6.29 -10.44 6.95
C SER A 75 5.22 -10.15 8.00
N GLY A 76 5.39 -9.14 8.83
CA GLY A 76 4.40 -8.68 9.81
C GLY A 76 3.28 -7.91 9.12
N ALA A 77 2.36 -8.63 8.49
CA ALA A 77 1.32 -8.05 7.64
C ALA A 77 0.14 -7.52 8.45
N VAL A 78 -0.22 -6.25 8.22
CA VAL A 78 -1.41 -5.60 8.74
C VAL A 78 -2.32 -5.24 7.57
N PHE A 79 -3.47 -5.90 7.47
CA PHE A 79 -4.46 -5.70 6.43
C PHE A 79 -5.47 -4.65 6.87
N PHE A 80 -5.46 -3.51 6.21
CA PHE A 80 -6.44 -2.45 6.44
C PHE A 80 -7.73 -2.73 5.68
N THR A 81 -8.87 -2.48 6.34
CA THR A 81 -10.19 -2.66 5.75
C THR A 81 -10.52 -1.52 4.80
N GLY A 82 -11.17 -1.85 3.67
CA GLY A 82 -11.48 -0.92 2.60
C GLY A 82 -10.42 -0.87 1.50
N CYS A 83 -10.82 -0.45 0.29
CA CYS A 83 -9.90 -0.33 -0.85
C CYS A 83 -10.42 0.68 -1.87
N ASN A 84 -9.53 1.53 -2.38
CA ASN A 84 -9.86 2.52 -3.40
C ASN A 84 -10.04 1.93 -4.81
N LEU A 85 -9.60 0.69 -5.07
CA LEU A 85 -9.75 0.00 -6.35
C LEU A 85 -10.94 -0.96 -6.39
N ARG A 86 -11.10 -1.81 -5.37
CA ARG A 86 -12.17 -2.83 -5.28
C ARG A 86 -12.25 -3.69 -6.55
N CYS A 87 -11.10 -4.25 -6.97
CA CYS A 87 -11.02 -5.09 -8.17
C CYS A 87 -12.02 -6.24 -8.09
N CYS A 88 -12.72 -6.54 -9.19
CA CYS A 88 -13.74 -7.61 -9.23
C CYS A 88 -13.18 -9.01 -8.94
N PHE A 89 -11.87 -9.22 -9.11
CA PHE A 89 -11.15 -10.47 -8.83
C PHE A 89 -10.36 -10.45 -7.52
N CYS A 90 -10.62 -9.51 -6.63
CA CYS A 90 -9.83 -9.36 -5.40
C CYS A 90 -9.95 -10.61 -4.53
N GLN A 91 -8.81 -11.20 -4.13
CA GLN A 91 -8.76 -12.35 -3.22
C GLN A 91 -9.21 -11.98 -1.80
N ASN A 92 -9.04 -10.72 -1.42
CA ASN A 92 -9.46 -10.17 -0.13
C ASN A 92 -10.73 -9.31 -0.30
N ARG A 93 -11.73 -9.81 -1.01
CA ARG A 93 -12.92 -9.04 -1.38
C ARG A 93 -13.63 -8.47 -0.16
N ASP A 94 -13.90 -9.29 0.86
CA ASP A 94 -14.65 -8.88 2.06
C ASP A 94 -13.93 -7.75 2.81
N ILE A 95 -12.59 -7.82 2.85
CA ILE A 95 -11.76 -6.73 3.37
C ILE A 95 -11.88 -5.48 2.48
N ALA A 96 -11.78 -5.66 1.15
CA ALA A 96 -11.75 -4.55 0.20
C ALA A 96 -13.06 -3.76 0.09
N ILE A 97 -14.22 -4.39 0.38
CA ILE A 97 -15.54 -3.74 0.35
C ILE A 97 -15.98 -3.19 1.71
N GLY A 98 -15.19 -3.40 2.77
CA GLY A 98 -15.48 -2.85 4.09
C GLY A 98 -16.29 -3.76 5.02
N ASP A 99 -16.54 -5.02 4.64
CA ASP A 99 -17.45 -5.93 5.36
C ASP A 99 -16.77 -6.68 6.53
N SER A 100 -15.46 -6.53 6.71
CA SER A 100 -14.73 -7.23 7.77
C SER A 100 -13.70 -6.34 8.44
N GLY A 101 -13.46 -6.59 9.72
CA GLY A 101 -12.43 -5.90 10.50
C GLY A 101 -12.94 -5.36 11.83
N LEU A 102 -12.01 -4.85 12.62
CA LEU A 102 -12.26 -4.25 13.92
C LEU A 102 -11.74 -2.81 13.94
N GLU A 103 -12.56 -1.92 14.47
CA GLU A 103 -12.12 -0.55 14.76
C GLU A 103 -11.07 -0.56 15.86
N ILE A 104 -9.95 0.12 15.64
CA ILE A 104 -8.86 0.26 16.61
C ILE A 104 -8.40 1.71 16.72
N THR A 105 -7.70 2.02 17.81
CA THR A 105 -7.02 3.31 17.97
C THR A 105 -5.66 3.33 17.29
N ILE A 106 -5.12 4.53 17.07
CA ILE A 106 -3.75 4.72 16.56
C ILE A 106 -2.71 4.09 17.52
N ASN A 107 -2.92 4.22 18.83
CA ASN A 107 -2.04 3.60 19.82
C ASN A 107 -2.06 2.07 19.70
N ARG A 108 -3.26 1.48 19.51
CA ARG A 108 -3.39 0.03 19.30
C ARG A 108 -2.70 -0.44 18.03
N LEU A 109 -2.74 0.35 16.96
CA LEU A 109 -1.98 0.03 15.75
C LEU A 109 -0.46 0.04 16.00
N ALA A 110 0.04 1.01 16.75
CA ALA A 110 1.45 1.05 17.16
C ALA A 110 1.88 -0.16 18.00
N GLU A 111 1.02 -0.58 18.93
CA GLU A 111 1.23 -1.79 19.73
C GLU A 111 1.27 -3.06 18.86
N ILE A 112 0.37 -3.18 17.87
CA ILE A 112 0.37 -4.29 16.92
C ILE A 112 1.68 -4.37 16.15
N PHE A 113 2.28 -3.24 15.76
CA PHE A 113 3.59 -3.24 15.09
C PHE A 113 4.68 -3.81 16.01
N LEU A 114 4.69 -3.43 17.29
CA LEU A 114 5.63 -3.97 18.27
C LEU A 114 5.41 -5.46 18.55
N GLU A 115 4.15 -5.90 18.69
CA GLU A 115 3.81 -7.32 18.85
C GLU A 115 4.27 -8.17 17.64
N LEU A 116 4.16 -7.64 16.42
CA LEU A 116 4.67 -8.32 15.23
C LEU A 116 6.21 -8.39 15.23
N GLN A 117 6.87 -7.33 15.68
CA GLN A 117 8.32 -7.33 15.89
C GLN A 117 8.75 -8.38 16.94
N GLU A 118 8.07 -8.46 18.08
CA GLU A 118 8.33 -9.45 19.13
C GLU A 118 8.11 -10.89 18.63
N LYS A 119 7.15 -11.09 17.71
CA LYS A 119 6.92 -12.39 17.03
C LYS A 119 8.00 -12.73 15.99
N GLY A 120 9.01 -11.87 15.81
CA GLY A 120 10.14 -12.12 14.93
C GLY A 120 9.90 -11.76 13.47
N ALA A 121 8.90 -10.92 13.14
CA ALA A 121 8.67 -10.44 11.77
C ALA A 121 9.94 -9.87 11.13
N ALA A 122 10.09 -10.02 9.83
CA ALA A 122 11.20 -9.43 9.07
C ALA A 122 11.00 -7.93 8.81
N ASN A 123 9.74 -7.49 8.77
CA ASN A 123 9.32 -6.11 8.51
C ASN A 123 7.89 -5.90 9.03
N ILE A 124 7.41 -4.66 8.99
CA ILE A 124 5.99 -4.32 9.18
C ILE A 124 5.40 -3.99 7.81
N ASN A 125 4.45 -4.80 7.34
CA ASN A 125 3.87 -4.72 6.00
C ASN A 125 2.44 -4.16 6.06
N LEU A 126 2.27 -2.95 5.55
CA LEU A 126 1.05 -2.15 5.59
C LEU A 126 0.23 -2.40 4.33
N VAL A 127 -0.73 -3.34 4.38
CA VAL A 127 -1.47 -3.81 3.21
C VAL A 127 -2.73 -2.98 2.98
N THR A 128 -2.78 -2.28 1.84
CA THR A 128 -3.93 -1.45 1.41
C THR A 128 -4.24 -0.29 2.37
N GLY A 129 -3.20 0.41 2.82
CA GLY A 129 -3.29 1.49 3.81
C GLY A 129 -3.61 2.88 3.27
N THR A 130 -3.86 3.06 1.97
CA THR A 130 -3.99 4.35 1.26
C THR A 130 -4.90 5.36 1.98
N HIS A 131 -6.07 4.92 2.39
CA HIS A 131 -7.09 5.77 3.01
C HIS A 131 -6.87 6.02 4.51
N TYR A 132 -5.80 5.43 5.08
CA TYR A 132 -5.37 5.59 6.48
C TYR A 132 -3.94 6.13 6.60
N ILE A 133 -3.36 6.69 5.53
CA ILE A 133 -1.99 7.24 5.54
C ILE A 133 -1.72 8.13 6.77
N PRO A 134 -2.57 9.09 7.14
CA PRO A 134 -2.31 9.92 8.31
C PRO A 134 -2.25 9.13 9.62
N GLN A 135 -3.17 8.18 9.82
CA GLN A 135 -3.20 7.31 11.00
C GLN A 135 -1.99 6.37 11.05
N ILE A 136 -1.58 5.84 9.90
CA ILE A 136 -0.39 4.98 9.75
C ILE A 136 0.88 5.76 10.15
N ILE A 137 1.05 6.98 9.66
CA ILE A 137 2.18 7.84 10.02
C ILE A 137 2.23 8.07 11.54
N ALA A 138 1.09 8.38 12.15
CA ALA A 138 1.03 8.59 13.58
C ALA A 138 1.40 7.31 14.37
N ALA A 139 0.89 6.15 13.95
CA ALA A 139 1.21 4.87 14.58
C ALA A 139 2.68 4.48 14.41
N LEU A 140 3.28 4.70 13.21
CA LEU A 140 4.70 4.46 12.97
C LEU A 140 5.60 5.34 13.85
N LYS A 141 5.25 6.63 14.05
CA LYS A 141 5.96 7.51 14.97
C LYS A 141 5.95 6.95 16.38
N ILE A 142 4.77 6.62 16.91
CA ILE A 142 4.61 6.06 18.27
C ILE A 142 5.40 4.75 18.41
N ALA A 143 5.31 3.85 17.42
CA ALA A 143 6.01 2.57 17.48
C ALA A 143 7.53 2.76 17.44
N LYS A 144 8.06 3.65 16.59
CA LYS A 144 9.51 3.97 16.55
C LYS A 144 9.99 4.56 17.88
N GLU A 145 9.24 5.44 18.52
CA GLU A 145 9.56 5.99 19.84
C GLU A 145 9.57 4.90 20.93
N LYS A 146 8.77 3.83 20.77
CA LYS A 146 8.71 2.67 21.66
C LYS A 146 9.69 1.54 21.31
N GLY A 147 10.58 1.74 20.33
CA GLY A 147 11.64 0.79 19.98
C GLY A 147 11.38 -0.10 18.77
N MET A 148 10.40 0.23 17.92
CA MET A 148 10.28 -0.45 16.64
C MET A 148 11.47 -0.12 15.74
N ASN A 149 12.20 -1.15 15.30
CA ASN A 149 13.40 -1.05 14.47
C ASN A 149 13.30 -1.80 13.14
N LEU A 150 12.16 -2.41 12.85
CA LEU A 150 11.92 -3.11 11.60
C LEU A 150 11.64 -2.14 10.44
N PRO A 151 12.02 -2.51 9.20
CA PRO A 151 11.61 -1.77 8.01
C PRO A 151 10.09 -1.74 7.86
N ALA A 152 9.56 -0.61 7.43
CA ALA A 152 8.15 -0.46 7.06
C ALA A 152 7.96 -0.69 5.55
N VAL A 153 7.11 -1.64 5.18
CA VAL A 153 6.73 -1.96 3.81
C VAL A 153 5.34 -1.40 3.53
N TYR A 154 5.19 -0.61 2.47
CA TYR A 154 3.90 -0.10 2.02
C TYR A 154 3.41 -0.90 0.80
N ASN A 155 2.46 -1.81 1.04
CA ASN A 155 1.92 -2.76 0.07
C ASN A 155 0.56 -2.26 -0.43
N CYS A 156 0.50 -1.85 -1.68
CA CYS A 156 -0.68 -1.16 -2.21
C CYS A 156 -1.05 -1.59 -3.63
N GLY A 157 -2.26 -1.25 -4.04
CA GLY A 157 -2.76 -1.53 -5.39
C GLY A 157 -2.13 -0.67 -6.50
N GLY A 158 -1.22 0.23 -6.18
CA GLY A 158 -0.58 1.16 -7.12
C GLY A 158 -1.43 2.38 -7.49
N TYR A 159 -2.71 2.41 -7.14
CA TYR A 159 -3.61 3.54 -7.42
C TYR A 159 -3.52 4.57 -6.30
N GLU A 160 -2.38 5.29 -6.27
CA GLU A 160 -2.02 6.21 -5.22
C GLU A 160 -1.90 7.66 -5.74
N SER A 161 -2.20 8.66 -4.91
CA SER A 161 -1.87 10.04 -5.23
C SER A 161 -0.43 10.36 -4.85
N VAL A 162 0.27 11.12 -5.67
CA VAL A 162 1.66 11.54 -5.41
C VAL A 162 1.72 12.38 -4.14
N GLU A 163 0.73 13.22 -3.89
CA GLU A 163 0.63 14.07 -2.72
C GLU A 163 0.52 13.26 -1.42
N ALA A 164 -0.30 12.20 -1.44
CA ALA A 164 -0.42 11.31 -0.29
C ALA A 164 0.85 10.48 -0.06
N LEU A 165 1.52 10.05 -1.14
CA LEU A 165 2.81 9.37 -1.05
C LEU A 165 3.90 10.26 -0.45
N LYS A 166 3.93 11.56 -0.79
CA LYS A 166 4.87 12.51 -0.18
C LYS A 166 4.71 12.62 1.34
N MET A 167 3.50 12.41 1.87
CA MET A 167 3.29 12.36 3.33
C MET A 167 4.00 11.17 3.98
N LEU A 168 4.21 10.08 3.24
CA LEU A 168 4.88 8.87 3.70
C LEU A 168 6.41 8.95 3.65
N GLU A 169 6.98 10.01 3.06
CA GLU A 169 8.44 10.18 2.94
C GLU A 169 9.14 10.14 4.31
N GLY A 170 10.16 9.28 4.43
CA GLY A 170 10.88 9.06 5.69
C GLY A 170 10.20 8.09 6.68
N TYR A 171 8.97 7.62 6.39
CA TYR A 171 8.28 6.62 7.21
C TYR A 171 8.31 5.23 6.59
N ILE A 172 8.39 5.12 5.27
CA ILE A 172 8.38 3.88 4.50
C ILE A 172 9.78 3.60 3.96
N ASP A 173 10.24 2.39 4.16
CA ASP A 173 11.53 1.91 3.71
C ASP A 173 11.40 1.16 2.37
N VAL A 174 10.32 0.38 2.20
CA VAL A 174 10.08 -0.41 0.99
C VAL A 174 8.68 -0.17 0.46
N TYR A 175 8.58 0.15 -0.82
CA TYR A 175 7.30 0.20 -1.52
C TYR A 175 7.08 -1.10 -2.31
N LEU A 176 5.87 -1.65 -2.17
CA LEU A 176 5.42 -2.88 -2.83
C LEU A 176 4.10 -2.62 -3.58
N PRO A 177 4.12 -1.74 -4.61
CA PRO A 177 2.93 -1.46 -5.41
C PRO A 177 2.65 -2.56 -6.43
N ASP A 178 1.36 -2.76 -6.74
CA ASP A 178 0.98 -3.48 -7.95
C ASP A 178 0.96 -2.53 -9.17
N TYR A 179 1.36 -3.03 -10.33
CA TYR A 179 1.04 -2.44 -11.64
C TYR A 179 0.17 -3.42 -12.42
N LYS A 180 -1.14 -3.32 -12.21
CA LYS A 180 -2.13 -4.33 -12.66
C LYS A 180 -2.43 -4.25 -14.15
N TYR A 181 -2.49 -3.03 -14.68
CA TYR A 181 -2.95 -2.78 -16.05
C TYR A 181 -2.08 -1.74 -16.75
N ALA A 182 -1.67 -2.06 -17.99
CA ALA A 182 -1.16 -1.08 -18.95
C ALA A 182 -2.31 -0.50 -19.80
N GLN A 183 -3.44 -1.21 -19.87
CA GLN A 183 -4.60 -0.85 -20.68
C GLN A 183 -5.70 -0.23 -19.83
N SER A 184 -6.08 1.01 -20.16
CA SER A 184 -7.13 1.76 -19.45
C SER A 184 -8.50 1.04 -19.50
N GLU A 185 -8.76 0.31 -20.56
CA GLU A 185 -10.00 -0.44 -20.74
C GLU A 185 -10.14 -1.59 -19.73
N LEU A 186 -9.07 -2.35 -19.51
CA LEU A 186 -9.04 -3.40 -18.49
C LEU A 186 -9.11 -2.82 -17.08
N ALA A 187 -8.43 -1.72 -16.84
CA ALA A 187 -8.48 -1.01 -15.57
C ALA A 187 -9.89 -0.51 -15.25
N ARG A 188 -10.59 0.05 -16.24
CA ARG A 188 -12.00 0.43 -16.12
C ARG A 188 -12.90 -0.77 -15.89
N LYS A 189 -12.70 -1.84 -16.67
CA LYS A 189 -13.51 -3.07 -16.63
C LYS A 189 -13.43 -3.77 -15.27
N TYR A 190 -12.23 -3.98 -14.74
CA TYR A 190 -12.03 -4.82 -13.57
C TYR A 190 -11.81 -4.08 -12.25
N SER A 191 -11.51 -2.77 -12.30
CA SER A 191 -11.20 -1.96 -11.10
C SER A 191 -11.84 -0.58 -11.11
N HIS A 192 -12.73 -0.28 -12.08
CA HIS A 192 -13.42 1.01 -12.19
C HIS A 192 -12.48 2.23 -12.15
N ALA A 193 -11.29 2.12 -12.76
CA ALA A 193 -10.22 3.13 -12.72
C ALA A 193 -9.55 3.25 -14.10
N SER A 194 -10.19 3.94 -15.06
CA SER A 194 -9.67 4.08 -16.43
C SER A 194 -8.33 4.81 -16.52
N ASP A 195 -8.03 5.66 -15.53
CA ASP A 195 -6.79 6.43 -15.40
C ASP A 195 -5.67 5.67 -14.64
N TYR A 196 -5.94 4.41 -14.23
CA TYR A 196 -5.00 3.60 -13.44
C TYR A 196 -3.59 3.51 -14.05
N PRO A 197 -3.41 3.23 -15.36
CA PRO A 197 -2.05 3.03 -15.90
C PRO A 197 -1.14 4.23 -15.67
N GLN A 198 -1.60 5.43 -16.00
CA GLN A 198 -0.83 6.66 -15.85
C GLN A 198 -0.66 7.06 -14.37
N THR A 199 -1.71 6.85 -13.57
CA THR A 199 -1.70 7.16 -12.14
C THR A 199 -0.72 6.26 -11.40
N ALA A 200 -0.75 4.94 -11.68
CA ALA A 200 0.17 4.00 -11.06
C ALA A 200 1.64 4.25 -11.47
N LEU A 201 1.90 4.61 -12.73
CA LEU A 201 3.25 5.00 -13.14
C LEU A 201 3.75 6.21 -12.34
N ARG A 202 2.97 7.29 -12.24
CA ARG A 202 3.38 8.46 -11.45
C ARG A 202 3.63 8.11 -9.99
N ALA A 203 2.78 7.26 -9.40
CA ALA A 203 2.92 6.78 -8.04
C ALA A 203 4.21 5.97 -7.83
N ILE A 204 4.52 5.03 -8.72
CA ILE A 204 5.76 4.23 -8.70
C ILE A 204 6.98 5.15 -8.86
N GLY A 205 6.91 6.17 -9.72
CA GLY A 205 7.96 7.16 -9.87
C GLY A 205 8.26 7.91 -8.58
N GLU A 206 7.23 8.31 -7.83
CA GLU A 206 7.39 8.96 -6.52
C GLU A 206 7.94 7.99 -5.48
N MET A 207 7.47 6.74 -5.45
CA MET A 207 7.99 5.70 -4.55
C MET A 207 9.48 5.44 -4.79
N LEU A 208 9.89 5.35 -6.07
CA LEU A 208 11.29 5.21 -6.45
C LEU A 208 12.11 6.45 -6.07
N ARG A 209 11.55 7.67 -6.21
CA ARG A 209 12.23 8.90 -5.79
C ARG A 209 12.54 8.87 -4.29
N GLN A 210 11.62 8.39 -3.47
CA GLN A 210 11.78 8.34 -2.01
C GLN A 210 12.78 7.26 -1.56
N THR A 211 12.76 6.09 -2.20
CA THR A 211 13.57 4.95 -1.74
C THR A 211 14.91 4.80 -2.47
N GLY A 212 15.01 5.30 -3.69
CA GLY A 212 16.18 5.08 -4.54
C GLY A 212 16.33 3.61 -4.96
N SER A 213 17.54 3.22 -5.30
CA SER A 213 17.88 1.85 -5.68
C SER A 213 17.68 0.87 -4.51
N ALA A 214 17.26 -0.35 -4.83
CA ALA A 214 17.02 -1.37 -3.82
C ALA A 214 18.31 -1.77 -3.08
N GLN A 215 18.19 -1.90 -1.77
CA GLN A 215 19.25 -2.30 -0.86
C GLN A 215 18.81 -3.55 -0.10
N PHE A 216 19.70 -4.55 -0.04
CA PHE A 216 19.45 -5.81 0.63
C PHE A 216 20.46 -5.98 1.77
N ASP A 217 20.08 -6.71 2.81
CA ASP A 217 21.01 -7.13 3.83
C ASP A 217 21.76 -8.42 3.42
N GLU A 218 22.66 -8.86 4.28
CA GLU A 218 23.47 -10.08 4.10
C GLU A 218 22.65 -11.36 3.97
N ASN A 219 21.43 -11.37 4.46
CA ASN A 219 20.50 -12.51 4.39
C ASN A 219 19.55 -12.42 3.19
N GLY A 220 19.70 -11.40 2.32
CA GLY A 220 18.88 -11.18 1.14
C GLY A 220 17.52 -10.55 1.41
N TYR A 221 17.25 -10.03 2.62
CA TYR A 221 16.05 -9.24 2.88
C TYR A 221 16.22 -7.82 2.34
N ILE A 222 15.19 -7.32 1.68
CA ILE A 222 15.18 -5.95 1.23
C ILE A 222 15.02 -4.99 2.42
N ARG A 223 15.90 -4.00 2.50
CA ARG A 223 15.89 -2.97 3.56
C ARG A 223 15.38 -1.63 3.06
N ARG A 224 15.54 -1.36 1.76
CA ARG A 224 15.07 -0.14 1.12
C ARG A 224 14.84 -0.41 -0.37
N GLY A 225 13.82 0.21 -0.97
CA GLY A 225 13.61 0.11 -2.42
C GLY A 225 12.16 -0.01 -2.85
N THR A 226 11.96 -0.24 -4.15
CA THR A 226 10.64 -0.41 -4.75
C THR A 226 10.59 -1.72 -5.54
N ILE A 227 9.64 -2.59 -5.19
CA ILE A 227 9.34 -3.84 -5.91
C ILE A 227 7.93 -3.70 -6.49
N VAL A 228 7.84 -3.69 -7.81
CA VAL A 228 6.55 -3.60 -8.51
C VAL A 228 6.04 -5.00 -8.81
N ARG A 229 4.82 -5.31 -8.38
CA ARG A 229 4.17 -6.60 -8.65
C ARG A 229 3.26 -6.51 -9.86
N HIS A 230 3.24 -7.55 -10.66
CA HIS A 230 2.30 -7.70 -11.77
C HIS A 230 1.66 -9.09 -11.76
N LEU A 231 0.34 -9.13 -11.57
CA LEU A 231 -0.43 -10.38 -11.63
C LEU A 231 -0.94 -10.61 -13.06
N ILE A 232 -0.53 -11.73 -13.65
CA ILE A 232 -1.03 -12.16 -14.95
C ILE A 232 -2.49 -12.60 -14.78
N LEU A 233 -3.39 -11.99 -15.54
CA LEU A 233 -4.80 -12.39 -15.59
C LEU A 233 -5.06 -13.31 -16.77
N PRO A 234 -5.91 -14.35 -16.64
CA PRO A 234 -6.21 -15.28 -17.72
C PRO A 234 -6.85 -14.56 -18.91
N GLY A 235 -6.33 -14.82 -20.11
CA GLY A 235 -6.75 -14.18 -21.36
C GLY A 235 -6.12 -12.80 -21.62
N HIS A 236 -5.28 -12.28 -20.71
CA HIS A 236 -4.76 -10.91 -20.81
C HIS A 236 -3.23 -10.82 -20.86
N THR A 237 -2.57 -11.80 -21.48
CA THR A 237 -1.10 -11.80 -21.65
C THR A 237 -0.57 -10.60 -22.41
N LYS A 238 -1.37 -10.04 -23.32
CA LYS A 238 -1.02 -8.79 -24.03
C LYS A 238 -0.85 -7.64 -23.04
N ASN A 239 -1.80 -7.46 -22.11
CA ASN A 239 -1.70 -6.48 -21.05
C ASN A 239 -0.43 -6.69 -20.20
N SER A 240 -0.11 -7.94 -19.87
CA SER A 240 1.09 -8.25 -19.08
C SER A 240 2.38 -7.88 -19.82
N LYS A 241 2.48 -8.20 -21.10
CA LYS A 241 3.63 -7.80 -21.93
C LYS A 241 3.77 -6.28 -22.01
N GLU A 242 2.67 -5.57 -22.26
CA GLU A 242 2.65 -4.11 -22.29
C GLU A 242 3.04 -3.51 -20.92
N ALA A 243 2.52 -4.06 -19.82
CA ALA A 243 2.85 -3.62 -18.47
C ALA A 243 4.34 -3.73 -18.17
N LEU A 244 4.95 -4.88 -18.47
CA LEU A 244 6.38 -5.10 -18.27
C LEU A 244 7.23 -4.20 -19.17
N THR A 245 6.82 -4.02 -20.43
CA THR A 245 7.49 -3.12 -21.38
C THR A 245 7.48 -1.68 -20.86
N VAL A 246 6.33 -1.17 -20.46
CA VAL A 246 6.18 0.21 -19.96
C VAL A 246 7.00 0.42 -18.68
N LEU A 247 6.95 -0.52 -17.72
CA LEU A 247 7.73 -0.44 -16.50
C LEU A 247 9.24 -0.39 -16.79
N HIS A 248 9.72 -1.27 -17.70
CA HIS A 248 11.13 -1.31 -18.06
C HIS A 248 11.57 -0.06 -18.83
N GLN A 249 10.76 0.42 -19.77
CA GLN A 249 11.06 1.64 -20.53
C GLN A 249 11.10 2.89 -19.62
N THR A 250 10.25 2.91 -18.59
CA THR A 250 10.14 4.08 -17.70
C THR A 250 11.21 4.08 -16.61
N TYR A 251 11.52 2.93 -16.01
CA TYR A 251 12.36 2.86 -14.80
C TYR A 251 13.64 2.06 -14.99
N GLY A 252 13.76 1.28 -16.08
CA GLY A 252 14.92 0.43 -16.33
C GLY A 252 15.18 -0.53 -15.16
N ASN A 253 16.43 -0.61 -14.75
CA ASN A 253 16.89 -1.48 -13.65
C ASN A 253 16.80 -0.82 -12.25
N LYS A 254 16.11 0.32 -12.13
CA LYS A 254 15.97 1.02 -10.85
C LYS A 254 14.90 0.41 -9.93
N ILE A 255 14.03 -0.43 -10.47
CA ILE A 255 12.99 -1.17 -9.74
C ILE A 255 13.18 -2.67 -9.93
N TYR A 256 12.68 -3.45 -8.97
CA TYR A 256 12.47 -4.89 -9.15
C TYR A 256 11.03 -5.14 -9.61
N ILE A 257 10.84 -6.16 -10.44
CA ILE A 257 9.52 -6.56 -10.93
C ILE A 257 9.26 -8.00 -10.50
N SER A 258 8.19 -8.21 -9.73
CA SER A 258 7.67 -9.52 -9.36
C SER A 258 6.52 -9.89 -10.28
N ILE A 259 6.72 -10.91 -11.13
CA ILE A 259 5.70 -11.41 -12.04
C ILE A 259 4.99 -12.59 -11.37
N MET A 260 3.69 -12.45 -11.16
CA MET A 260 2.86 -13.42 -10.46
C MET A 260 1.94 -14.15 -11.42
N ASN A 261 2.01 -15.49 -11.46
CA ASN A 261 1.16 -16.34 -12.30
C ASN A 261 0.14 -17.17 -11.48
N GLN A 262 0.07 -16.95 -10.18
CA GLN A 262 -0.76 -17.70 -9.24
C GLN A 262 -2.22 -17.23 -9.17
N TYR A 263 -2.73 -16.55 -10.20
CA TYR A 263 -4.14 -16.17 -10.23
C TYR A 263 -5.04 -17.38 -9.98
N THR A 264 -5.92 -17.25 -8.99
CA THR A 264 -6.93 -18.27 -8.67
C THR A 264 -8.30 -17.60 -8.54
N PRO A 265 -9.33 -18.03 -9.28
CA PRO A 265 -10.67 -17.52 -9.12
C PRO A 265 -11.22 -17.94 -7.75
N ILE A 266 -11.55 -16.97 -6.91
CA ILE A 266 -12.08 -17.23 -5.55
C ILE A 266 -13.60 -17.42 -5.60
N PHE A 267 -14.27 -16.73 -6.52
CA PHE A 267 -15.71 -16.82 -6.73
C PHE A 267 -16.03 -16.75 -8.22
N LYS A 268 -17.18 -17.34 -8.61
CA LYS A 268 -17.60 -17.37 -10.00
C LYS A 268 -18.10 -16.01 -10.46
N GLN A 269 -17.40 -15.42 -11.42
CA GLN A 269 -17.79 -14.20 -12.10
C GLN A 269 -18.89 -14.49 -13.13
N LYS A 270 -20.03 -13.80 -13.05
CA LYS A 270 -21.09 -13.88 -14.06
C LYS A 270 -20.78 -13.02 -15.27
N GLU A 271 -20.24 -11.84 -15.04
CA GLU A 271 -19.98 -10.80 -16.05
C GLU A 271 -18.62 -11.00 -16.75
N TYR A 272 -17.62 -11.49 -16.02
CA TYR A 272 -16.22 -11.64 -16.49
C TYR A 272 -15.82 -13.12 -16.48
N THR A 273 -16.44 -13.89 -17.38
CA THR A 273 -16.29 -15.35 -17.41
C THR A 273 -14.87 -15.82 -17.71
N GLU A 274 -14.08 -15.00 -18.42
CA GLU A 274 -12.66 -15.22 -18.68
C GLU A 274 -11.83 -15.32 -17.40
N LEU A 275 -12.27 -14.70 -16.32
CA LEU A 275 -11.63 -14.72 -15.01
C LEU A 275 -12.00 -15.96 -14.16
N ASN A 276 -12.86 -16.86 -14.66
CA ASN A 276 -13.28 -18.05 -13.93
C ASN A 276 -12.32 -19.25 -14.05
N ARG A 277 -11.13 -19.04 -14.59
CA ARG A 277 -10.10 -20.07 -14.75
C ARG A 277 -8.73 -19.59 -14.28
N ARG A 278 -7.82 -20.48 -14.03
CA ARG A 278 -6.41 -20.15 -13.81
C ARG A 278 -5.73 -19.77 -15.12
N VAL A 279 -4.57 -19.13 -14.99
CA VAL A 279 -3.63 -18.90 -16.09
C VAL A 279 -3.10 -20.23 -16.60
N THR A 280 -3.01 -20.40 -17.91
CA THR A 280 -2.45 -21.60 -18.55
C THR A 280 -0.93 -21.54 -18.64
N LYS A 281 -0.27 -22.68 -18.91
CA LYS A 281 1.19 -22.71 -19.12
C LYS A 281 1.65 -21.90 -20.35
N ARG A 282 0.76 -21.65 -21.32
CA ARG A 282 1.08 -20.84 -22.49
C ARG A 282 0.96 -19.33 -22.25
N GLU A 283 0.17 -18.95 -21.28
CA GLU A 283 0.02 -17.57 -20.84
C GLU A 283 1.15 -17.18 -19.88
#